data_31fe8ac527de1de33a9220f933d13983
#
_entry.id   31fe8ac527de1de33a9220f933d13983
#
_cell.length_a   1.000
_cell.length_b   1.000
_cell.length_c   1.000
_cell.angle_alpha   90.00
_cell.angle_beta   90.00
_cell.angle_gamma   90.00
#
_symmetry.space_group_name_H-M   'P 1'
#
loop_
_entity.id
_entity.type
_entity.pdbx_description
1 polymer ?
#
loop_
_entity_poly.entity_id
_entity_poly.type
_entity_poly.pdbx_seq_one_letter_code
_entity_poly.pdbx_strand_id
1 'polypeptide(L)'
;METLLMKGKPVADAYRETVSAKITAAKEKGIKVTLAIIVVGDDPASHVYKDRLVKLVESLGGEAKVLAMPETATQEEVIAAIKKLNHNRYVTGILPMMPMPKHIDGDAVGAAITMSKDVDCLNPKSVGEVFLGRSRWAPCTPRACMATLSHYGIELKGKNVVVVGRSNVVGKPVALLLLQEHATVTVCHSRTRDIADVLRGADVIVAAVGVPAFIKPEMVKE
;
A
#
# COMPACT_ATOMS: atom_id res chain seq x y z
N MET A 1 -13.02 -18.15 24.39
CA MET A 1 -11.61 -17.95 23.89
C MET A 1 -11.20 -16.52 24.18
N GLU A 2 -9.95 -16.30 24.56
CA GLU A 2 -9.43 -14.93 24.73
C GLU A 2 -9.24 -14.25 23.37
N THR A 3 -9.68 -13.00 23.23
CA THR A 3 -9.56 -12.26 21.96
C THR A 3 -8.11 -11.83 21.72
N LEU A 4 -7.49 -12.29 20.65
CA LEU A 4 -6.17 -11.86 20.23
C LEU A 4 -6.26 -10.52 19.46
N LEU A 5 -5.62 -9.47 19.98
CA LEU A 5 -5.48 -8.20 19.29
C LEU A 5 -4.22 -8.22 18.41
N MET A 6 -4.39 -8.34 17.11
CA MET A 6 -3.28 -8.32 16.12
C MET A 6 -2.78 -6.90 15.90
N LYS A 7 -1.76 -6.49 16.68
CA LYS A 7 -1.17 -5.14 16.59
C LYS A 7 -0.16 -5.07 15.42
N GLY A 8 -0.21 -3.99 14.64
CA GLY A 8 0.72 -3.78 13.52
C GLY A 8 2.16 -3.44 13.94
N LYS A 9 2.38 -2.94 15.19
CA LYS A 9 3.71 -2.53 15.63
C LYS A 9 4.74 -3.68 15.63
N PRO A 10 4.48 -4.87 16.20
CA PRO A 10 5.44 -5.99 16.14
C PRO A 10 5.78 -6.41 14.71
N VAL A 11 4.76 -6.41 13.82
CA VAL A 11 4.95 -6.70 12.39
C VAL A 11 5.90 -5.68 11.76
N ALA A 12 5.65 -4.39 11.98
CA ALA A 12 6.47 -3.31 11.44
C ALA A 12 7.91 -3.36 11.97
N ASP A 13 8.11 -3.68 13.25
CA ASP A 13 9.44 -3.76 13.86
C ASP A 13 10.27 -4.90 13.23
N ALA A 14 9.70 -6.08 13.00
CA ALA A 14 10.36 -7.19 12.30
C ALA A 14 10.76 -6.82 10.86
N TYR A 15 9.89 -6.10 10.14
CA TYR A 15 10.21 -5.59 8.81
C TYR A 15 11.33 -4.55 8.83
N ARG A 16 11.36 -3.65 9.82
CA ARG A 16 12.41 -2.63 9.97
C ARG A 16 13.80 -3.25 10.11
N GLU A 17 13.95 -4.28 10.92
CA GLU A 17 15.21 -5.00 11.08
C GLU A 17 15.69 -5.57 9.74
N THR A 18 14.80 -6.27 9.03
CA THR A 18 15.11 -6.85 7.72
C THR A 18 15.49 -5.78 6.70
N VAL A 19 14.76 -4.67 6.64
CA VAL A 19 14.99 -3.58 5.68
C VAL A 19 16.29 -2.85 6.00
N SER A 20 16.56 -2.56 7.28
CA SER A 20 17.81 -1.91 7.73
C SER A 20 19.04 -2.75 7.33
N ALA A 21 19.00 -4.06 7.56
CA ALA A 21 20.08 -4.96 7.16
C ALA A 21 20.31 -4.95 5.64
N LYS A 22 19.23 -4.95 4.83
CA LYS A 22 19.33 -4.87 3.36
C LYS A 22 19.89 -3.54 2.88
N ILE A 23 19.52 -2.43 3.51
CA ILE A 23 20.04 -1.10 3.18
C ILE A 23 21.54 -1.03 3.51
N THR A 24 21.95 -1.56 4.67
CA THR A 24 23.37 -1.65 5.05
C THR A 24 24.17 -2.45 4.02
N ALA A 25 23.71 -3.64 3.66
CA ALA A 25 24.37 -4.47 2.66
C ALA A 25 24.43 -3.81 1.25
N ALA A 26 23.43 -2.99 0.90
CA ALA A 26 23.46 -2.20 -0.33
C ALA A 26 24.53 -1.08 -0.25
N LYS A 27 24.63 -0.39 0.88
CA LYS A 27 25.64 0.64 1.11
C LYS A 27 27.07 0.11 1.03
N GLU A 28 27.34 -1.07 1.57
CA GLU A 28 28.64 -1.74 1.48
C GLU A 28 29.07 -2.00 0.01
N LYS A 29 28.08 -2.15 -0.87
CA LYS A 29 28.27 -2.28 -2.33
C LYS A 29 28.30 -0.93 -3.08
N GLY A 30 28.32 0.18 -2.35
CA GLY A 30 28.30 1.54 -2.92
C GLY A 30 26.93 1.96 -3.49
N ILE A 31 25.85 1.22 -3.18
CA ILE A 31 24.50 1.52 -3.66
C ILE A 31 23.79 2.40 -2.62
N LYS A 32 23.35 3.59 -3.04
CA LYS A 32 22.49 4.45 -2.26
C LYS A 32 21.02 4.04 -2.44
N VAL A 33 20.30 3.88 -1.35
CA VAL A 33 18.85 3.58 -1.37
C VAL A 33 18.12 4.88 -1.11
N THR A 34 17.49 5.44 -2.14
CA THR A 34 16.83 6.75 -2.09
C THR A 34 15.37 6.64 -2.47
N LEU A 35 14.46 7.02 -1.57
CA LEU A 35 13.04 7.19 -1.84
C LEU A 35 12.75 8.64 -2.21
N ALA A 36 12.25 8.88 -3.42
CA ALA A 36 11.71 10.16 -3.83
C ALA A 36 10.24 10.25 -3.45
N ILE A 37 9.89 11.21 -2.62
CA ILE A 37 8.52 11.47 -2.15
C ILE A 37 8.04 12.75 -2.83
N ILE A 38 6.94 12.69 -3.57
CA ILE A 38 6.35 13.84 -4.26
C ILE A 38 5.13 14.29 -3.47
N VAL A 39 5.10 15.56 -3.11
CA VAL A 39 3.96 16.19 -2.42
C VAL A 39 3.50 17.39 -3.26
N VAL A 40 2.21 17.47 -3.56
CA VAL A 40 1.62 18.58 -4.28
C VAL A 40 0.57 19.24 -3.40
N GLY A 41 0.73 20.54 -3.15
CA GLY A 41 -0.13 21.31 -2.26
C GLY A 41 0.20 21.14 -0.79
N ASP A 42 -0.67 21.68 0.06
CA ASP A 42 -0.43 21.87 1.50
C ASP A 42 -1.41 21.05 2.39
N ASP A 43 -1.91 19.89 1.88
CA ASP A 43 -2.77 19.02 2.71
C ASP A 43 -2.04 18.58 3.98
N PRO A 44 -2.54 18.93 5.19
CA PRO A 44 -1.86 18.63 6.45
C PRO A 44 -1.62 17.15 6.69
N ALA A 45 -2.55 16.28 6.27
CA ALA A 45 -2.42 14.84 6.45
C ALA A 45 -1.28 14.27 5.61
N SER A 46 -1.14 14.73 4.37
CA SER A 46 -0.05 14.39 3.46
C SER A 46 1.31 14.82 4.02
N HIS A 47 1.40 16.03 4.59
CA HIS A 47 2.63 16.52 5.21
C HIS A 47 3.02 15.70 6.44
N VAL A 48 2.09 15.41 7.36
CA VAL A 48 2.36 14.57 8.54
C VAL A 48 2.84 13.18 8.12
N TYR A 49 2.22 12.58 7.10
CA TYR A 49 2.62 11.26 6.62
C TYR A 49 3.98 11.30 5.93
N LYS A 50 4.23 12.28 5.08
CA LYS A 50 5.55 12.54 4.46
C LYS A 50 6.65 12.65 5.52
N ASP A 51 6.45 13.46 6.58
CA ASP A 51 7.47 13.66 7.62
C ASP A 51 7.78 12.36 8.39
N ARG A 52 6.77 11.54 8.63
CA ARG A 52 6.96 10.19 9.21
C ARG A 52 7.75 9.28 8.27
N LEU A 53 7.47 9.29 6.97
CA LEU A 53 8.20 8.50 5.99
C LEU A 53 9.66 8.94 5.89
N VAL A 54 9.93 10.24 5.84
CA VAL A 54 11.31 10.77 5.82
C VAL A 54 12.08 10.24 7.03
N LYS A 55 11.56 10.47 8.24
CA LYS A 55 12.19 9.99 9.48
C LYS A 55 12.41 8.46 9.47
N LEU A 56 11.43 7.71 8.98
CA LEU A 56 11.54 6.25 8.90
C LEU A 56 12.64 5.83 7.94
N VAL A 57 12.65 6.35 6.72
CA VAL A 57 13.67 6.01 5.70
C VAL A 57 15.07 6.32 6.20
N GLU A 58 15.26 7.49 6.80
CA GLU A 58 16.54 7.92 7.36
C GLU A 58 16.97 7.04 8.56
N SER A 59 16.03 6.70 9.44
CA SER A 59 16.31 5.81 10.59
C SER A 59 16.73 4.40 10.16
N LEU A 60 16.29 3.95 9.00
CA LEU A 60 16.69 2.67 8.41
C LEU A 60 18.00 2.76 7.63
N GLY A 61 18.58 3.96 7.52
CA GLY A 61 19.81 4.19 6.79
C GLY A 61 19.63 4.52 5.30
N GLY A 62 18.42 4.67 4.80
CA GLY A 62 18.13 5.17 3.45
C GLY A 62 18.23 6.69 3.35
N GLU A 63 18.02 7.21 2.16
CA GLU A 63 17.88 8.64 1.89
C GLU A 63 16.44 8.94 1.48
N ALA A 64 15.85 10.00 2.00
CA ALA A 64 14.55 10.51 1.56
C ALA A 64 14.75 11.81 0.77
N LYS A 65 14.25 11.86 -0.46
CA LYS A 65 14.26 13.06 -1.28
C LYS A 65 12.85 13.58 -1.47
N VAL A 66 12.51 14.66 -0.77
CA VAL A 66 11.20 15.29 -0.90
C VAL A 66 11.20 16.27 -2.06
N LEU A 67 10.22 16.12 -2.96
CA LEU A 67 9.89 17.08 -4.00
C LEU A 67 8.52 17.68 -3.66
N ALA A 68 8.55 18.85 -3.05
CA ALA A 68 7.35 19.64 -2.77
C ALA A 68 7.02 20.52 -3.99
N MET A 69 5.77 20.48 -4.43
CA MET A 69 5.26 21.29 -5.54
C MET A 69 4.04 22.09 -5.04
N PRO A 70 3.84 23.31 -5.52
CA PRO A 70 2.70 24.13 -5.09
C PRO A 70 1.37 23.50 -5.52
N GLU A 71 0.28 23.82 -4.84
CA GLU A 71 -1.06 23.36 -5.19
C GLU A 71 -1.47 23.75 -6.62
N THR A 72 -0.90 24.86 -7.12
CA THR A 72 -1.12 25.34 -8.49
C THR A 72 -0.32 24.60 -9.56
N ALA A 73 0.55 23.64 -9.18
CA ALA A 73 1.32 22.86 -10.15
C ALA A 73 0.39 22.13 -11.11
N THR A 74 0.74 22.16 -12.39
CA THR A 74 -0.04 21.45 -13.41
C THR A 74 0.28 19.95 -13.41
N GLN A 75 -0.63 19.15 -13.96
CA GLN A 75 -0.40 17.71 -14.14
C GLN A 75 0.86 17.44 -14.97
N GLU A 76 1.09 18.24 -16.01
CA GLU A 76 2.26 18.13 -16.90
C GLU A 76 3.57 18.39 -16.13
N GLU A 77 3.58 19.36 -15.23
CA GLU A 77 4.74 19.65 -14.38
C GLU A 77 5.04 18.48 -13.42
N VAL A 78 4.02 17.90 -12.80
CA VAL A 78 4.18 16.73 -11.92
C VAL A 78 4.70 15.53 -12.71
N ILE A 79 4.12 15.25 -13.88
CA ILE A 79 4.57 14.15 -14.75
C ILE A 79 6.01 14.40 -15.25
N ALA A 80 6.36 15.64 -15.59
CA ALA A 80 7.73 15.98 -16.00
C ALA A 80 8.74 15.76 -14.86
N ALA A 81 8.36 16.09 -13.63
CA ALA A 81 9.17 15.80 -12.45
C ALA A 81 9.38 14.29 -12.23
N ILE A 82 8.31 13.49 -12.36
CA ILE A 82 8.39 12.03 -12.28
C ILE A 82 9.31 11.47 -13.36
N LYS A 83 9.21 11.95 -14.60
CA LYS A 83 10.09 11.52 -15.69
C LYS A 83 11.57 11.79 -15.39
N LYS A 84 11.89 12.94 -14.77
CA LYS A 84 13.26 13.25 -14.31
C LYS A 84 13.71 12.26 -13.21
N LEU A 85 12.85 11.93 -12.27
CA LEU A 85 13.14 10.94 -11.20
C LEU A 85 13.30 9.53 -11.77
N ASN A 86 12.52 9.14 -12.78
CA ASN A 86 12.66 7.86 -13.48
C ASN A 86 14.06 7.68 -14.07
N HIS A 87 14.62 8.73 -14.68
CA HIS A 87 15.96 8.70 -15.29
C HIS A 87 17.11 8.90 -14.29
N ASN A 88 16.80 9.32 -13.05
CA ASN A 88 17.83 9.53 -12.05
C ASN A 88 18.28 8.19 -11.43
N ARG A 89 19.48 7.73 -11.79
CA ARG A 89 20.04 6.44 -11.30
C ARG A 89 20.19 6.35 -9.77
N TYR A 90 20.20 7.48 -9.08
CA TYR A 90 20.33 7.52 -7.61
C TYR A 90 18.97 7.42 -6.90
N VAL A 91 17.84 7.49 -7.60
CA VAL A 91 16.52 7.29 -7.05
C VAL A 91 16.12 5.84 -7.24
N THR A 92 15.87 5.13 -6.15
CA THR A 92 15.52 3.69 -6.15
C THR A 92 14.01 3.45 -6.08
N GLY A 93 13.26 4.40 -5.54
CA GLY A 93 11.80 4.34 -5.46
C GLY A 93 11.17 5.72 -5.58
N ILE A 94 9.94 5.77 -6.11
CA ILE A 94 9.15 6.99 -6.26
C ILE A 94 7.80 6.77 -5.60
N LEU A 95 7.40 7.66 -4.73
CA LEU A 95 6.14 7.64 -4.01
C LEU A 95 5.47 9.01 -4.09
N PRO A 96 4.48 9.21 -4.95
CA PRO A 96 3.63 10.39 -4.90
C PRO A 96 2.64 10.26 -3.74
N MET A 97 2.46 11.34 -2.99
CA MET A 97 1.47 11.40 -1.91
C MET A 97 0.08 11.56 -2.52
N MET A 98 -0.86 10.76 -2.05
CA MET A 98 -2.26 10.82 -2.46
C MET A 98 -3.13 11.25 -1.27
N PRO A 99 -4.23 11.97 -1.49
CA PRO A 99 -4.77 12.38 -2.80
C PRO A 99 -3.99 13.54 -3.43
N MET A 100 -4.01 13.62 -4.75
CA MET A 100 -3.56 14.78 -5.50
C MET A 100 -4.62 15.90 -5.46
N PRO A 101 -4.26 17.18 -5.69
CA PRO A 101 -5.22 18.24 -5.96
C PRO A 101 -6.21 17.86 -7.08
N LYS A 102 -7.46 18.32 -7.00
CA LYS A 102 -8.57 17.87 -7.86
C LYS A 102 -8.33 18.04 -9.37
N HIS A 103 -7.49 18.98 -9.77
CA HIS A 103 -7.15 19.24 -11.17
C HIS A 103 -6.05 18.33 -11.73
N ILE A 104 -5.48 17.46 -10.88
CA ILE A 104 -4.44 16.49 -11.25
C ILE A 104 -5.03 15.09 -11.19
N ASP A 105 -4.98 14.38 -12.30
CA ASP A 105 -5.36 12.98 -12.37
C ASP A 105 -4.28 12.10 -11.74
N GLY A 106 -4.59 11.53 -10.55
CA GLY A 106 -3.69 10.64 -9.83
C GLY A 106 -3.35 9.36 -10.59
N ASP A 107 -4.25 8.86 -11.43
CA ASP A 107 -4.00 7.67 -12.26
C ASP A 107 -2.99 7.99 -13.37
N ALA A 108 -3.08 9.18 -13.98
CA ALA A 108 -2.08 9.65 -14.95
C ALA A 108 -0.70 9.85 -14.32
N VAL A 109 -0.67 10.38 -13.09
CA VAL A 109 0.57 10.53 -12.29
C VAL A 109 1.19 9.17 -11.98
N GLY A 110 0.40 8.21 -11.51
CA GLY A 110 0.83 6.84 -11.24
C GLY A 110 1.37 6.15 -12.49
N ALA A 111 0.68 6.29 -13.62
CA ALA A 111 1.09 5.71 -14.90
C ALA A 111 2.43 6.26 -15.43
N ALA A 112 2.83 7.45 -15.01
CA ALA A 112 4.10 8.05 -15.39
C ALA A 112 5.32 7.46 -14.67
N ILE A 113 5.13 6.76 -13.55
CA ILE A 113 6.21 6.13 -12.79
C ILE A 113 6.67 4.86 -13.52
N THR A 114 7.98 4.67 -13.67
CA THR A 114 8.49 3.40 -14.22
C THR A 114 8.30 2.26 -13.22
N MET A 115 7.91 1.08 -13.70
CA MET A 115 7.65 -0.11 -12.85
C MET A 115 8.77 -0.42 -11.87
N SER A 116 10.04 -0.25 -12.29
CA SER A 116 11.20 -0.55 -11.43
C SER A 116 11.35 0.38 -10.23
N LYS A 117 10.64 1.51 -10.21
CA LYS A 117 10.64 2.51 -9.13
C LYS A 117 9.28 2.77 -8.52
N ASP A 118 8.24 2.08 -8.99
CA ASP A 118 6.87 2.19 -8.51
C ASP A 118 6.70 1.38 -7.22
N VAL A 119 6.92 2.02 -6.09
CA VAL A 119 6.94 1.33 -4.78
C VAL A 119 5.56 1.01 -4.22
N ASP A 120 4.50 1.63 -4.76
CA ASP A 120 3.11 1.42 -4.29
C ASP A 120 2.17 0.89 -5.37
N CYS A 121 2.73 0.38 -6.49
CA CYS A 121 1.98 -0.21 -7.60
C CYS A 121 0.88 0.70 -8.15
N LEU A 122 1.21 1.95 -8.40
CA LEU A 122 0.31 2.92 -8.99
C LEU A 122 0.28 2.83 -10.53
N ASN A 123 1.35 2.31 -11.13
CA ASN A 123 1.43 2.12 -12.58
C ASN A 123 0.54 0.94 -13.01
N PRO A 124 -0.30 1.09 -14.05
CA PRO A 124 -1.14 0.00 -14.56
C PRO A 124 -0.39 -1.28 -14.92
N LYS A 125 0.86 -1.20 -15.37
CA LYS A 125 1.71 -2.38 -15.61
C LYS A 125 2.07 -3.09 -14.31
N SER A 126 2.41 -2.35 -13.25
CA SER A 126 2.65 -2.92 -11.91
C SER A 126 1.41 -3.63 -11.39
N VAL A 127 0.24 -3.00 -11.53
CA VAL A 127 -1.06 -3.61 -11.17
C VAL A 127 -1.32 -4.89 -11.97
N GLY A 128 -1.03 -4.90 -13.26
CA GLY A 128 -1.14 -6.09 -14.11
C GLY A 128 -0.26 -7.24 -13.63
N GLU A 129 0.98 -6.96 -13.21
CA GLU A 129 1.87 -7.98 -12.63
C GLU A 129 1.35 -8.52 -11.30
N VAL A 130 0.74 -7.68 -10.45
CA VAL A 130 0.07 -8.13 -9.22
C VAL A 130 -1.11 -9.05 -9.57
N PHE A 131 -1.94 -8.67 -10.54
CA PHE A 131 -3.05 -9.48 -11.00
C PHE A 131 -2.62 -10.87 -11.48
N LEU A 132 -1.50 -10.94 -12.20
CA LEU A 132 -0.94 -12.19 -12.73
C LEU A 132 -0.15 -13.01 -11.69
N GLY A 133 0.01 -12.52 -10.46
CA GLY A 133 0.81 -13.18 -9.43
C GLY A 133 2.33 -13.18 -9.73
N ARG A 134 2.80 -12.29 -10.59
CA ARG A 134 4.21 -12.20 -11.03
C ARG A 134 4.98 -11.05 -10.39
N SER A 135 4.29 -10.16 -9.70
CA SER A 135 4.91 -8.97 -9.13
C SER A 135 5.83 -9.30 -7.95
N ARG A 136 6.94 -8.60 -7.87
CA ARG A 136 7.84 -8.62 -6.69
C ARG A 136 7.27 -7.84 -5.52
N TRP A 137 6.34 -6.91 -5.77
CA TRP A 137 5.66 -6.08 -4.78
C TRP A 137 4.22 -5.84 -5.18
N ALA A 138 3.43 -5.51 -4.19
CA ALA A 138 2.06 -5.10 -4.33
C ALA A 138 1.88 -3.76 -3.57
N PRO A 139 0.75 -3.08 -3.69
CA PRO A 139 0.49 -1.84 -2.94
C PRO A 139 0.77 -2.03 -1.45
N CYS A 140 1.33 -1.01 -0.80
CA CYS A 140 1.86 -1.11 0.56
C CYS A 140 0.81 -1.54 1.59
N THR A 141 -0.40 -1.00 1.53
CA THR A 141 -1.48 -1.35 2.47
C THR A 141 -1.96 -2.79 2.33
N PRO A 142 -2.27 -3.33 1.13
CA PRO A 142 -2.52 -4.76 0.93
C PRO A 142 -1.40 -5.65 1.45
N ARG A 143 -0.15 -5.32 1.17
CA ARG A 143 1.00 -6.07 1.72
C ARG A 143 1.06 -6.05 3.24
N ALA A 144 0.75 -4.91 3.86
CA ALA A 144 0.71 -4.81 5.31
C ALA A 144 -0.40 -5.70 5.91
N CYS A 145 -1.56 -5.83 5.25
CA CYS A 145 -2.60 -6.78 5.65
C CYS A 145 -2.08 -8.23 5.60
N MET A 146 -1.47 -8.63 4.48
CA MET A 146 -0.91 -9.98 4.33
C MET A 146 0.21 -10.27 5.33
N ALA A 147 1.11 -9.30 5.55
CA ALA A 147 2.18 -9.41 6.53
C ALA A 147 1.64 -9.58 7.96
N THR A 148 0.54 -8.90 8.29
CA THR A 148 -0.11 -9.03 9.60
C THR A 148 -0.71 -10.43 9.75
N LEU A 149 -1.46 -10.91 8.78
CA LEU A 149 -2.05 -12.25 8.80
C LEU A 149 -0.96 -13.34 8.95
N SER A 150 0.11 -13.24 8.17
CA SER A 150 1.25 -14.16 8.23
C SER A 150 1.97 -14.11 9.57
N HIS A 151 2.24 -12.91 10.12
CA HIS A 151 2.94 -12.74 11.40
C HIS A 151 2.20 -13.41 12.57
N TYR A 152 0.86 -13.35 12.55
CA TYR A 152 0.02 -13.95 13.57
C TYR A 152 -0.41 -15.39 13.25
N GLY A 153 0.17 -16.00 12.22
CA GLY A 153 -0.08 -17.41 11.87
C GLY A 153 -1.49 -17.70 11.37
N ILE A 154 -2.18 -16.72 10.80
CA ILE A 154 -3.51 -16.90 10.23
C ILE A 154 -3.39 -17.66 8.91
N GLU A 155 -3.78 -18.92 8.91
CA GLU A 155 -3.81 -19.75 7.70
C GLU A 155 -4.96 -19.31 6.80
N LEU A 156 -4.66 -19.09 5.52
CA LEU A 156 -5.62 -18.59 4.52
C LEU A 156 -6.09 -19.69 3.56
N LYS A 157 -5.32 -20.75 3.39
CA LYS A 157 -5.63 -21.85 2.47
C LYS A 157 -6.98 -22.50 2.81
N GLY A 158 -7.90 -22.48 1.84
CA GLY A 158 -9.23 -23.04 1.98
C GLY A 158 -10.20 -22.21 2.84
N LYS A 159 -9.78 -21.03 3.32
CA LYS A 159 -10.64 -20.13 4.12
C LYS A 159 -11.54 -19.28 3.23
N ASN A 160 -12.74 -18.98 3.73
CA ASN A 160 -13.64 -17.99 3.15
C ASN A 160 -13.25 -16.61 3.66
N VAL A 161 -12.71 -15.77 2.79
CA VAL A 161 -12.31 -14.42 3.14
C VAL A 161 -13.21 -13.40 2.46
N VAL A 162 -13.77 -12.48 3.24
CA VAL A 162 -14.59 -11.39 2.72
C VAL A 162 -13.82 -10.08 2.80
N VAL A 163 -13.64 -9.44 1.65
CA VAL A 163 -13.06 -8.11 1.54
C VAL A 163 -14.18 -7.08 1.38
N VAL A 164 -14.31 -6.17 2.33
CA VAL A 164 -15.30 -5.09 2.28
C VAL A 164 -14.65 -3.83 1.74
N GLY A 165 -14.93 -3.50 0.49
CA GLY A 165 -14.32 -2.41 -0.26
C GLY A 165 -13.67 -2.90 -1.56
N ARG A 166 -13.70 -2.04 -2.60
CA ARG A 166 -13.19 -2.38 -3.94
C ARG A 166 -12.35 -1.26 -4.58
N SER A 167 -11.64 -0.51 -3.75
CA SER A 167 -10.72 0.51 -4.27
C SER A 167 -9.56 -0.12 -5.05
N ASN A 168 -9.01 0.63 -6.00
CA ASN A 168 -7.85 0.17 -6.78
C ASN A 168 -6.58 0.07 -5.92
N VAL A 169 -6.53 0.81 -4.79
CA VAL A 169 -5.34 0.91 -3.93
C VAL A 169 -5.34 -0.15 -2.82
N VAL A 170 -6.51 -0.58 -2.32
CA VAL A 170 -6.58 -1.51 -1.18
C VAL A 170 -7.46 -2.72 -1.49
N GLY A 171 -8.77 -2.53 -1.74
CA GLY A 171 -9.74 -3.61 -1.79
C GLY A 171 -9.46 -4.66 -2.87
N LYS A 172 -9.30 -4.22 -4.12
CA LYS A 172 -8.98 -5.13 -5.23
C LYS A 172 -7.60 -5.80 -5.06
N PRO A 173 -6.51 -5.07 -4.75
CA PRO A 173 -5.22 -5.70 -4.56
C PRO A 173 -5.17 -6.69 -3.40
N VAL A 174 -5.78 -6.40 -2.25
CA VAL A 174 -5.78 -7.35 -1.13
C VAL A 174 -6.57 -8.62 -1.48
N ALA A 175 -7.67 -8.49 -2.23
CA ALA A 175 -8.43 -9.64 -2.70
C ALA A 175 -7.58 -10.56 -3.60
N LEU A 176 -6.77 -9.98 -4.49
CA LEU A 176 -5.85 -10.74 -5.34
C LEU A 176 -4.76 -11.44 -4.53
N LEU A 177 -4.16 -10.75 -3.54
CA LEU A 177 -3.14 -11.35 -2.68
C LEU A 177 -3.71 -12.52 -1.85
N LEU A 178 -4.93 -12.37 -1.31
CA LEU A 178 -5.62 -13.44 -0.59
C LEU A 178 -5.92 -14.65 -1.47
N LEU A 179 -6.32 -14.41 -2.73
CA LEU A 179 -6.53 -15.47 -3.72
C LEU A 179 -5.23 -16.23 -4.03
N GLN A 180 -4.10 -15.53 -4.12
CA GLN A 180 -2.77 -16.14 -4.31
C GLN A 180 -2.36 -17.05 -3.14
N GLU A 181 -2.83 -16.75 -1.92
CA GLU A 181 -2.67 -17.58 -0.72
C GLU A 181 -3.74 -18.68 -0.58
N HIS A 182 -4.40 -19.02 -1.69
CA HIS A 182 -5.39 -20.11 -1.78
C HIS A 182 -6.67 -19.91 -0.96
N ALA A 183 -7.04 -18.67 -0.64
CA ALA A 183 -8.32 -18.34 -0.04
C ALA A 183 -9.45 -18.32 -1.08
N THR A 184 -10.68 -18.62 -0.66
CA THR A 184 -11.89 -18.30 -1.42
C THR A 184 -12.29 -16.86 -1.06
N VAL A 185 -12.26 -15.95 -2.04
CA VAL A 185 -12.42 -14.52 -1.77
C VAL A 185 -13.74 -13.99 -2.31
N THR A 186 -14.51 -13.36 -1.44
CA THR A 186 -15.69 -12.58 -1.80
C THR A 186 -15.43 -11.09 -1.60
N VAL A 187 -15.72 -10.27 -2.61
CA VAL A 187 -15.57 -8.80 -2.51
C VAL A 187 -16.93 -8.15 -2.36
N CYS A 188 -17.15 -7.49 -1.22
CA CYS A 188 -18.35 -6.73 -0.92
C CYS A 188 -18.13 -5.22 -1.10
N HIS A 189 -19.18 -4.50 -1.46
CA HIS A 189 -19.14 -3.06 -1.68
C HIS A 189 -20.51 -2.43 -1.40
N SER A 190 -20.64 -1.12 -1.55
CA SER A 190 -21.87 -0.35 -1.26
C SER A 190 -23.13 -0.78 -2.02
N ARG A 191 -23.01 -1.68 -3.00
CA ARG A 191 -24.14 -2.25 -3.76
C ARG A 191 -24.35 -3.72 -3.49
N THR A 192 -23.62 -4.32 -2.55
CA THR A 192 -23.81 -5.70 -2.12
C THR A 192 -25.10 -5.78 -1.31
N ARG A 193 -25.99 -6.70 -1.69
CA ARG A 193 -27.21 -6.99 -0.93
C ARG A 193 -26.85 -7.89 0.23
N ASP A 194 -27.59 -7.76 1.33
CA ASP A 194 -27.51 -8.65 2.51
C ASP A 194 -26.07 -8.89 3.00
N ILE A 195 -25.27 -7.82 3.03
CA ILE A 195 -23.84 -7.89 3.34
C ILE A 195 -23.57 -8.56 4.70
N ALA A 196 -24.48 -8.44 5.65
CA ALA A 196 -24.37 -9.08 6.97
C ALA A 196 -24.35 -10.61 6.85
N ASP A 197 -25.15 -11.19 5.95
CA ASP A 197 -25.19 -12.64 5.73
C ASP A 197 -23.89 -13.13 5.11
N VAL A 198 -23.33 -12.37 4.17
CA VAL A 198 -22.03 -12.68 3.55
C VAL A 198 -20.92 -12.65 4.61
N LEU A 199 -20.92 -11.64 5.50
CA LEU A 199 -19.91 -11.50 6.54
C LEU A 199 -19.99 -12.60 7.59
N ARG A 200 -21.19 -13.05 7.97
CA ARG A 200 -21.37 -14.16 8.91
C ARG A 200 -20.77 -15.48 8.40
N GLY A 201 -20.67 -15.67 7.10
CA GLY A 201 -20.03 -16.84 6.50
C GLY A 201 -18.51 -16.77 6.40
N ALA A 202 -17.90 -15.64 6.75
CA ALA A 202 -16.47 -15.43 6.59
C ALA A 202 -15.64 -16.04 7.73
N ASP A 203 -14.49 -16.62 7.38
CA ASP A 203 -13.44 -16.99 8.34
C ASP A 203 -12.53 -15.81 8.66
N VAL A 204 -12.31 -14.93 7.67
CA VAL A 204 -11.53 -13.71 7.78
C VAL A 204 -12.29 -12.57 7.09
N ILE A 205 -12.32 -11.40 7.71
CA ILE A 205 -12.90 -10.19 7.14
C ILE A 205 -11.81 -9.12 7.03
N VAL A 206 -11.63 -8.58 5.83
CA VAL A 206 -10.77 -7.43 5.58
C VAL A 206 -11.63 -6.19 5.33
N ALA A 207 -11.67 -5.28 6.30
CA ALA A 207 -12.40 -4.03 6.20
C ALA A 207 -11.56 -2.97 5.47
N ALA A 208 -11.83 -2.76 4.18
CA ALA A 208 -11.16 -1.78 3.33
C ALA A 208 -12.09 -0.59 3.00
N VAL A 209 -12.80 -0.09 4.02
CA VAL A 209 -13.76 1.03 3.93
C VAL A 209 -13.39 2.12 4.93
N GLY A 210 -13.58 3.38 4.51
CA GLY A 210 -13.34 4.56 5.35
C GLY A 210 -14.53 4.96 6.25
N VAL A 211 -15.41 4.00 6.58
CA VAL A 211 -16.61 4.27 7.42
C VAL A 211 -16.38 3.63 8.78
N PRO A 212 -16.23 4.42 9.84
CA PRO A 212 -16.08 3.90 11.21
C PRO A 212 -17.28 3.04 11.62
N ALA A 213 -17.01 1.95 12.35
CA ALA A 213 -18.01 1.03 12.88
C ALA A 213 -18.98 0.45 11.82
N PHE A 214 -18.54 0.35 10.56
CA PHE A 214 -19.34 -0.25 9.48
C PHE A 214 -19.66 -1.71 9.76
N ILE A 215 -18.66 -2.49 10.22
CA ILE A 215 -18.86 -3.89 10.62
C ILE A 215 -19.25 -3.90 12.09
N LYS A 216 -20.39 -4.52 12.37
CA LYS A 216 -20.96 -4.62 13.71
C LYS A 216 -20.85 -6.05 14.24
N PRO A 217 -20.93 -6.27 15.57
CA PRO A 217 -20.82 -7.61 16.17
C PRO A 217 -21.79 -8.64 15.58
N GLU A 218 -23.02 -8.25 15.30
CA GLU A 218 -24.04 -9.14 14.72
C GLU A 218 -23.79 -9.52 13.26
N MET A 219 -22.82 -8.93 12.62
CA MET A 219 -22.40 -9.23 11.23
C MET A 219 -21.27 -10.24 11.14
N VAL A 220 -20.69 -10.65 12.26
CA VAL A 220 -19.61 -11.62 12.29
C VAL A 220 -20.08 -12.93 12.91
N LYS A 221 -19.46 -14.05 12.57
CA LYS A 221 -19.74 -15.32 13.23
C LYS A 221 -19.11 -15.34 14.62
N GLU A 222 -19.74 -16.09 15.53
CA GLU A 222 -19.26 -16.33 16.89
C GLU A 222 -18.00 -17.21 16.94
#